data_11d30fe2d74c00aa5db10b7d575ed317
#
_entry.id   11d30fe2d74c00aa5db10b7d575ed317
#
_cell.length_a   1.000
_cell.length_b   1.000
_cell.length_c   1.000
_cell.angle_alpha   90.00
_cell.angle_beta   90.00
_cell.angle_gamma   90.00
#
_symmetry.space_group_name_H-M   'P 1'
#
loop_
_entity.id
_entity.type
_entity.pdbx_description
1 polymer ?
#
loop_
_entity_poly.entity_id
_entity_poly.type
_entity_poly.pdbx_seq_one_letter_code
_entity_poly.pdbx_strand_id
1 'polypeptide(L)'
;MPKFVMLSTLGPDGAARLRDDPRRLKAVNAELEDMGVKVLEQYALLGPYDFLNILEAPDEVTMAKVATALGARGTLKTLTLTAIDVDTFIDSLGEGVGR
;
A
#
# COMPACT_ATOMS: atom_id res chain seq x y z
N MET A 1 -4.24 2.58 -14.26
CA MET A 1 -4.74 2.92 -12.92
C MET A 1 -3.64 3.52 -12.08
N PRO A 2 -3.96 4.48 -11.21
CA PRO A 2 -2.95 5.05 -10.32
C PRO A 2 -2.28 4.01 -9.44
N LYS A 3 -1.01 4.25 -9.16
CA LYS A 3 -0.23 3.40 -8.26
C LYS A 3 0.02 4.09 -6.94
N PHE A 4 0.14 3.28 -5.90
CA PHE A 4 0.38 3.76 -4.55
C PHE A 4 1.44 2.90 -3.88
N VAL A 5 2.21 3.50 -3.00
CA VAL A 5 3.13 2.77 -2.11
C VAL A 5 2.55 2.85 -0.71
N MET A 6 2.31 1.70 -0.11
CA MET A 6 1.84 1.63 1.26
C MET A 6 2.94 1.04 2.13
N LEU A 7 3.42 1.83 3.06
CA LEU A 7 4.31 1.39 4.12
C LEU A 7 3.45 1.09 5.34
N SER A 8 3.68 -0.04 5.98
CA SER A 8 2.89 -0.39 7.16
C SER A 8 3.76 -0.85 8.31
N THR A 9 3.23 -0.63 9.50
CA THR A 9 3.86 -1.00 10.76
C THR A 9 2.88 -1.87 11.52
N LEU A 10 3.36 -2.98 12.10
CA LEU A 10 2.52 -3.87 12.89
C LEU A 10 2.11 -3.17 14.19
N GLY A 11 0.83 -3.33 14.56
CA GLY A 11 0.33 -2.87 15.84
C GLY A 11 0.79 -3.77 16.99
N PRO A 12 0.37 -3.46 18.22
CA PRO A 12 0.89 -4.17 19.42
C PRO A 12 0.78 -5.68 19.37
N ASP A 13 -0.30 -6.21 18.80
CA ASP A 13 -0.51 -7.65 18.70
C ASP A 13 -0.18 -8.21 17.32
N GLY A 14 0.19 -7.35 16.39
CA GLY A 14 0.35 -7.72 14.98
C GLY A 14 1.48 -8.73 14.76
N ALA A 15 2.61 -8.52 15.43
CA ALA A 15 3.76 -9.42 15.29
C ALA A 15 3.44 -10.82 15.79
N ALA A 16 2.77 -10.92 16.94
CA ALA A 16 2.38 -12.22 17.49
C ALA A 16 1.39 -12.94 16.58
N ARG A 17 0.41 -12.22 16.06
CA ARG A 17 -0.58 -12.80 15.13
C ARG A 17 0.06 -13.28 13.85
N LEU A 18 1.00 -12.51 13.32
CA LEU A 18 1.72 -12.89 12.11
C LEU A 18 2.58 -14.12 12.34
N ARG A 19 3.28 -14.18 13.48
CA ARG A 19 4.08 -15.35 13.84
C ARG A 19 3.23 -16.60 13.93
N ASP A 20 2.04 -16.48 14.53
CA ASP A 20 1.15 -17.62 14.76
C ASP A 20 0.43 -18.05 13.48
N ASP A 21 0.16 -17.10 12.58
CA ASP A 21 -0.52 -17.38 11.31
C ASP A 21 0.03 -16.49 10.19
N PRO A 22 1.19 -16.87 9.61
CA PRO A 22 1.81 -16.06 8.55
C PRO A 22 0.96 -15.87 7.30
N ARG A 23 0.00 -16.77 7.07
CA ARG A 23 -0.85 -16.72 5.86
C ARG A 23 -1.83 -15.56 5.89
N ARG A 24 -1.99 -14.90 7.03
CA ARG A 24 -2.84 -13.71 7.13
C ARG A 24 -2.42 -12.60 6.16
N LEU A 25 -1.14 -12.53 5.82
CA LEU A 25 -0.67 -11.56 4.82
C LEU A 25 -1.38 -11.75 3.48
N LYS A 26 -1.56 -13.00 3.07
CA LYS A 26 -2.26 -13.30 1.81
C LYS A 26 -3.76 -13.10 1.91
N ALA A 27 -4.34 -13.37 3.06
CA ALA A 27 -5.77 -13.13 3.28
C ALA A 27 -6.11 -11.65 3.15
N VAL A 28 -5.25 -10.77 3.64
CA VAL A 28 -5.42 -9.33 3.51
C VAL A 28 -5.40 -8.91 2.04
N ASN A 29 -4.53 -9.51 1.23
CA ASN A 29 -4.47 -9.21 -0.20
C ASN A 29 -5.81 -9.49 -0.90
N ALA A 30 -6.47 -10.59 -0.55
CA ALA A 30 -7.78 -10.91 -1.11
C ALA A 30 -8.83 -9.88 -0.72
N GLU A 31 -8.80 -9.39 0.52
CA GLU A 31 -9.70 -8.34 0.96
C GLU A 31 -9.48 -7.04 0.18
N LEU A 32 -8.23 -6.69 -0.10
CA LEU A 32 -7.91 -5.50 -0.88
C LEU A 32 -8.47 -5.62 -2.29
N GLU A 33 -8.34 -6.80 -2.90
CA GLU A 33 -8.91 -7.04 -4.23
C GLU A 33 -10.43 -6.89 -4.24
N ASP A 34 -11.11 -7.38 -3.21
CA ASP A 34 -12.56 -7.20 -3.07
C ASP A 34 -12.95 -5.73 -2.96
N MET A 35 -12.07 -4.89 -2.47
CA MET A 35 -12.28 -3.45 -2.38
C MET A 35 -11.82 -2.69 -3.62
N GLY A 36 -11.34 -3.39 -4.64
CA GLY A 36 -10.92 -2.79 -5.90
C GLY A 36 -9.45 -2.38 -5.96
N VAL A 37 -8.63 -2.86 -5.02
CA VAL A 37 -7.20 -2.56 -4.98
C VAL A 37 -6.39 -3.80 -5.28
N LYS A 38 -5.50 -3.71 -6.25
CA LYS A 38 -4.64 -4.81 -6.65
C LYS A 38 -3.26 -4.67 -6.02
N VAL A 39 -2.78 -5.73 -5.39
CA VAL A 39 -1.42 -5.79 -4.84
C VAL A 39 -0.48 -6.26 -5.95
N LEU A 40 0.41 -5.38 -6.39
CA LEU A 40 1.37 -5.69 -7.45
C LEU A 40 2.63 -6.34 -6.91
N GLU A 41 3.16 -5.79 -5.81
CA GLU A 41 4.36 -6.30 -5.16
C GLU A 41 4.22 -6.11 -3.66
N GLN A 42 4.86 -6.98 -2.89
CA GLN A 42 4.78 -6.97 -1.45
C GLN A 42 6.11 -7.42 -0.86
N TYR A 43 6.65 -6.64 0.07
CA TYR A 43 7.93 -6.92 0.71
C TYR A 43 7.83 -6.79 2.22
N ALA A 44 8.50 -7.71 2.94
CA ALA A 44 8.76 -7.52 4.36
C ALA A 44 10.03 -6.71 4.50
N LEU A 45 10.05 -5.79 5.45
CA LEU A 45 11.14 -4.86 5.64
C LEU A 45 11.77 -5.01 7.02
N LEU A 46 13.06 -4.69 7.10
CA LEU A 46 13.75 -4.43 8.36
C LEU A 46 13.91 -2.92 8.50
N GLY A 47 13.63 -2.39 9.67
CA GLY A 47 13.76 -0.96 9.89
C GLY A 47 12.51 -0.36 10.50
N PRO A 48 12.26 0.93 10.29
CA PRO A 48 11.11 1.62 10.91
C PRO A 48 9.75 1.18 10.41
N TYR A 49 9.69 0.52 9.25
CA TYR A 49 8.46 -0.04 8.70
C TYR A 49 8.61 -1.54 8.56
N ASP A 50 7.49 -2.26 8.68
CA ASP A 50 7.50 -3.72 8.61
C ASP A 50 7.20 -4.26 7.22
N PHE A 51 6.37 -3.54 6.44
CA PHE A 51 6.01 -3.98 5.08
C PHE A 51 5.96 -2.81 4.11
N LEU A 52 6.23 -3.12 2.85
CA LEU A 52 6.02 -2.22 1.73
C LEU A 52 5.18 -2.94 0.69
N ASN A 53 4.09 -2.31 0.27
CA ASN A 53 3.24 -2.83 -0.80
C ASN A 53 3.17 -1.84 -1.94
N ILE A 54 3.31 -2.34 -3.16
CA ILE A 54 3.02 -1.56 -4.37
C ILE A 54 1.61 -1.93 -4.80
N LEU A 55 0.73 -0.96 -4.84
CA LEU A 55 -0.70 -1.15 -5.05
C LEU A 55 -1.18 -0.39 -6.26
N GLU A 56 -2.27 -0.88 -6.84
CA GLU A 56 -2.98 -0.23 -7.94
C GLU A 56 -4.44 -0.08 -7.55
N ALA A 57 -5.00 1.13 -7.71
CA ALA A 57 -6.39 1.40 -7.36
C ALA A 57 -7.02 2.31 -8.42
N PRO A 58 -8.36 2.30 -8.58
CA PRO A 58 -9.01 3.17 -9.55
C PRO A 58 -8.79 4.65 -9.29
N ASP A 59 -8.75 5.03 -8.03
CA ASP A 59 -8.60 6.42 -7.61
C ASP A 59 -8.10 6.52 -6.16
N GLU A 60 -7.82 7.72 -5.75
CA GLU A 60 -7.30 8.00 -4.41
C GLU A 60 -8.35 7.78 -3.32
N VAL A 61 -9.62 8.00 -3.64
CA VAL A 61 -10.70 7.78 -2.67
C VAL A 61 -10.80 6.32 -2.30
N THR A 62 -10.73 5.43 -3.30
CA THR A 62 -10.71 3.98 -3.05
C THR A 62 -9.52 3.60 -2.18
N MET A 63 -8.34 4.15 -2.47
CA MET A 63 -7.15 3.86 -1.69
C MET A 63 -7.30 4.36 -0.25
N ALA A 64 -7.87 5.55 -0.05
CA ALA A 64 -8.11 6.09 1.28
C ALA A 64 -9.08 5.22 2.08
N LYS A 65 -10.12 4.70 1.44
CA LYS A 65 -11.06 3.77 2.10
C LYS A 65 -10.36 2.51 2.58
N VAL A 66 -9.49 1.94 1.74
CA VAL A 66 -8.72 0.74 2.10
C VAL A 66 -7.80 1.03 3.28
N ALA A 67 -7.06 2.14 3.23
CA ALA A 67 -6.15 2.51 4.31
C ALA A 67 -6.91 2.69 5.63
N THR A 68 -8.08 3.31 5.58
CA THR A 68 -8.94 3.50 6.75
C THR A 68 -9.42 2.16 7.30
N ALA A 69 -9.84 1.25 6.43
CA ALA A 69 -10.31 -0.07 6.85
C ALA A 69 -9.20 -0.88 7.52
N LEU A 70 -7.98 -0.83 6.98
CA LEU A 70 -6.84 -1.52 7.59
C LEU A 70 -6.47 -0.92 8.93
N GLY A 71 -6.46 0.41 9.04
CA GLY A 71 -6.14 1.10 10.28
C GLY A 71 -7.16 0.86 11.38
N ALA A 72 -8.44 0.73 11.00
CA ALA A 72 -9.52 0.52 11.96
C ALA A 72 -9.41 -0.81 12.70
N ARG A 73 -8.72 -1.79 12.14
CA ARG A 73 -8.51 -3.10 12.81
C ARG A 73 -7.50 -3.04 13.93
N GLY A 74 -6.66 -2.00 13.97
CA GLY A 74 -5.64 -1.85 14.99
C GLY A 74 -4.44 -2.78 14.85
N THR A 75 -4.42 -3.65 13.85
CA THR A 75 -3.31 -4.58 13.61
C THR A 75 -2.19 -3.99 12.78
N LEU A 76 -2.49 -2.93 12.00
CA LEU A 76 -1.53 -2.23 11.15
C LEU A 76 -1.74 -0.74 11.25
N LYS A 77 -0.63 -0.01 11.20
CA LYS A 77 -0.61 1.42 10.90
C LYS A 77 -0.06 1.57 9.49
N THR A 78 -0.69 2.40 8.68
CA THR A 78 -0.31 2.54 7.28
C THR A 78 0.10 3.98 6.96
N LEU A 79 1.08 4.11 6.07
CA LEU A 79 1.45 5.36 5.43
C LEU A 79 1.36 5.11 3.93
N THR A 80 0.42 5.78 3.28
CA THR A 80 0.16 5.57 1.86
C THR A 80 0.59 6.79 1.07
N LEU A 81 1.39 6.55 0.04
CA LEU A 81 1.94 7.58 -0.84
C LEU A 81 1.44 7.34 -2.26
N THR A 82 1.08 8.41 -2.96
CA THR A 82 0.79 8.31 -4.38
C THR A 82 2.11 8.16 -5.13
N ALA A 83 2.19 7.16 -6.01
CA ALA A 83 3.38 6.90 -6.81
C ALA A 83 3.10 7.28 -8.27
N ILE A 84 3.99 8.07 -8.84
CA ILE A 84 3.92 8.48 -10.24
C ILE A 84 5.07 7.79 -10.96
N ASP A 85 4.76 7.12 -12.07
CA ASP A 85 5.77 6.50 -12.89
C ASP A 85 6.80 7.56 -13.34
N VAL A 86 8.08 7.26 -13.19
CA VAL A 86 9.13 8.23 -13.47
C VAL A 86 9.13 8.71 -14.93
N ASP A 87 8.88 7.81 -15.86
CA ASP A 87 8.83 8.20 -17.26
C ASP A 87 7.68 9.15 -17.55
N THR A 88 6.51 8.89 -16.95
CA THR A 88 5.36 9.80 -17.04
C THR A 88 5.69 11.17 -16.46
N PHE A 89 6.37 11.19 -15.34
CA PHE A 89 6.77 12.43 -14.68
C PHE A 89 7.76 13.21 -15.55
N ILE A 90 8.77 12.53 -16.10
CA ILE A 90 9.75 13.13 -17.00
C ILE A 90 9.07 13.74 -18.23
N ASP A 91 8.15 13.00 -18.84
CA ASP A 91 7.42 13.47 -20.02
C ASP A 91 6.60 14.72 -19.70
N SER A 92 5.97 14.77 -18.53
CA SER A 92 5.20 15.95 -18.14
C SER A 92 6.07 17.18 -17.97
N LEU A 93 7.29 17.04 -17.48
CA LEU A 93 8.23 18.13 -17.35
C LEU A 93 8.69 18.63 -18.73
N GLY A 94 8.95 17.70 -19.63
CA GLY A 94 9.33 18.05 -21.00
C GLY A 94 8.23 18.79 -21.76
N GLU A 95 6.98 18.48 -21.50
CA GLU A 95 5.83 19.09 -22.16
C GLU A 95 5.46 20.46 -21.58
N GLY A 96 5.51 20.61 -20.27
CA GLY A 96 4.99 21.78 -19.58
C GLY A 96 6.01 22.79 -19.14
N VAL A 97 7.28 22.41 -19.05
CA VAL A 97 8.35 23.24 -18.48
C VAL A 97 9.53 23.23 -19.41
N GLY A 98 10.21 24.35 -19.54
CA GLY A 98 11.41 24.43 -20.34
C GLY A 98 11.18 24.65 -21.83
N ARG A 99 10.05 25.13 -22.19
CA ARG A 99 9.73 25.50 -23.58
C ARG A 99 10.30 26.82 -23.94
#